data_afda216226e4a18afba815a92865f3ae
#
_entry.id   afda216226e4a18afba815a92865f3ae
#
_cell.length_a   1.000
_cell.length_b   1.000
_cell.length_c   1.000
_cell.angle_alpha   90.00
_cell.angle_beta   90.00
_cell.angle_gamma   90.00
#
_symmetry.space_group_name_H-M   'P 1'
#
loop_
_entity.id
_entity.type
_entity.pdbx_description
1 polymer ?
#
loop_
_entity_poly.entity_id
_entity_poly.type
_entity_poly.pdbx_seq_one_letter_code
_entity_poly.pdbx_strand_id
1 'polypeptide(L)'
;VEVGVGATAAHELNLGFISRCTRQRPWVRLKLGMSLDGKIALADGRSQWITGAAARADVQLWRARSSAILTGIGTVRADDP
;
A
#
# COMPACT_ATOMS: atom_id res chain seq x y z
N VAL A 1 23.72 -22.56 20.15
CA VAL A 1 23.15 -21.41 19.43
C VAL A 1 22.10 -21.97 18.48
N GLU A 2 20.86 -21.49 18.59
CA GLU A 2 19.78 -21.86 17.69
C GLU A 2 19.61 -20.76 16.63
N VAL A 3 19.59 -21.15 15.37
CA VAL A 3 19.46 -20.23 14.23
C VAL A 3 18.10 -20.44 13.57
N GLY A 4 17.44 -19.34 13.17
CA GLY A 4 16.17 -19.38 12.46
C GLY A 4 14.93 -19.21 13.34
N VAL A 5 15.09 -19.04 14.63
CA VAL A 5 13.96 -18.74 15.55
C VAL A 5 13.31 -17.42 15.13
N GLY A 6 12.00 -17.45 14.83
CA GLY A 6 11.23 -16.29 14.38
C GLY A 6 11.58 -15.81 12.94
N ALA A 7 12.29 -16.59 12.14
CA ALA A 7 12.74 -16.17 10.80
C ALA A 7 11.60 -15.72 9.89
N THR A 8 10.45 -16.41 9.89
CA THR A 8 9.29 -16.06 9.07
C THR A 8 8.74 -14.69 9.48
N ALA A 9 8.50 -14.46 10.77
CA ALA A 9 7.99 -13.17 11.25
C ALA A 9 9.00 -12.03 10.98
N ALA A 10 10.28 -12.28 11.19
CA ALA A 10 11.34 -11.33 10.88
C ALA A 10 11.40 -11.00 9.39
N HIS A 11 11.22 -11.98 8.52
CA HIS A 11 11.14 -11.77 7.07
C HIS A 11 9.96 -10.87 6.68
N GLU A 12 8.77 -11.13 7.21
CA GLU A 12 7.57 -10.33 6.95
C GLU A 12 7.71 -8.87 7.39
N LEU A 13 8.35 -8.65 8.53
CA LEU A 13 8.63 -7.30 9.02
C LEU A 13 9.66 -6.54 8.16
N ASN A 14 10.55 -7.25 7.47
CA ASN A 14 11.70 -6.67 6.78
C ASN A 14 11.66 -6.86 5.26
N LEU A 15 10.49 -7.06 4.66
CA LEU A 15 10.32 -7.32 3.22
C LEU A 15 11.06 -6.31 2.33
N GLY A 16 10.98 -5.01 2.68
CA GLY A 16 11.65 -3.95 1.92
C GLY A 16 13.16 -4.07 1.95
N PHE A 17 13.73 -4.26 3.12
CA PHE A 17 15.17 -4.44 3.32
C PHE A 17 15.67 -5.70 2.60
N ILE A 18 15.00 -6.82 2.82
CA ILE A 18 15.39 -8.11 2.21
C ILE A 18 15.30 -8.02 0.68
N SER A 19 14.22 -7.46 0.13
CA SER A 19 14.08 -7.28 -1.32
C SER A 19 15.23 -6.45 -1.89
N ARG A 20 15.62 -5.37 -1.20
CA ARG A 20 16.73 -4.55 -1.63
C ARG A 20 18.07 -5.30 -1.60
N CYS A 21 18.33 -6.03 -0.53
CA CYS A 21 19.59 -6.75 -0.37
C CYS A 21 19.71 -7.95 -1.31
N THR A 22 18.64 -8.71 -1.50
CA THR A 22 18.68 -9.96 -2.27
C THR A 22 18.33 -9.78 -3.75
N ARG A 23 17.46 -8.83 -4.08
CA ARG A 23 16.92 -8.64 -5.43
C ARG A 23 17.33 -7.33 -6.08
N GLN A 24 18.00 -6.42 -5.36
CA GLN A 24 18.38 -5.07 -5.79
C GLN A 24 17.17 -4.24 -6.28
N ARG A 25 16.01 -4.51 -5.72
CA ARG A 25 14.74 -3.87 -6.08
C ARG A 25 13.97 -3.45 -4.83
N PRO A 26 13.20 -2.34 -4.88
CA PRO A 26 12.29 -2.00 -3.81
C PRO A 26 11.19 -3.07 -3.68
N TRP A 27 10.66 -3.22 -2.49
CA TRP A 27 9.41 -3.94 -2.30
C TRP A 27 8.25 -3.00 -2.66
N VAL A 28 7.46 -3.39 -3.64
CA VAL A 28 6.32 -2.59 -4.11
C VAL A 28 5.03 -3.17 -3.57
N ARG A 29 4.21 -2.31 -2.97
CA ARG A 29 2.85 -2.62 -2.54
C ARG A 29 1.88 -1.78 -3.34
N LEU A 30 0.96 -2.43 -4.03
CA LEU A 30 -0.13 -1.77 -4.74
C LEU A 30 -1.36 -1.66 -3.84
N LYS A 31 -1.97 -0.48 -3.76
CA LYS A 31 -3.24 -0.23 -3.07
C LYS A 31 -4.25 0.35 -4.04
N LEU A 32 -5.41 -0.26 -4.10
CA LEU A 32 -6.55 0.23 -4.88
C LEU A 32 -7.79 0.30 -3.98
N GLY A 33 -8.58 1.38 -4.12
CA GLY A 33 -9.96 1.43 -3.65
C GLY A 33 -10.88 1.19 -4.85
N MET A 34 -11.62 0.10 -4.85
CA MET A 34 -12.50 -0.24 -5.97
C MET A 34 -13.76 -0.95 -5.50
N SER A 35 -14.81 -0.88 -6.30
CA SER A 35 -16.04 -1.65 -6.14
C SER A 35 -15.83 -3.12 -6.53
N LEU A 36 -16.81 -3.99 -6.24
CA LEU A 36 -16.72 -5.41 -6.57
C LEU A 36 -16.62 -5.68 -8.08
N ASP A 37 -17.15 -4.79 -8.90
CA ASP A 37 -17.04 -4.83 -10.37
C ASP A 37 -15.78 -4.12 -10.91
N GLY A 38 -14.83 -3.76 -10.02
CA GLY A 38 -13.53 -3.23 -10.39
C GLY A 38 -13.52 -1.74 -10.77
N LYS A 39 -14.53 -0.97 -10.40
CA LYS A 39 -14.59 0.47 -10.69
C LYS A 39 -13.91 1.28 -9.58
N ILE A 40 -13.10 2.25 -9.97
CA ILE A 40 -12.40 3.18 -9.06
C ILE A 40 -13.11 4.52 -8.90
N ALA A 41 -14.12 4.77 -9.73
CA ALA A 41 -14.98 5.95 -9.68
C ALA A 41 -16.33 5.65 -10.33
N LEU A 42 -17.33 6.48 -10.05
CA LEU A 42 -18.60 6.50 -10.77
C LEU A 42 -18.42 7.08 -12.18
N ALA A 43 -19.44 6.93 -13.03
CA ALA A 43 -19.42 7.46 -14.40
C ALA A 43 -19.27 9.00 -14.45
N ASP A 44 -19.69 9.69 -13.41
CA ASP A 44 -19.54 11.15 -13.25
C ASP A 44 -18.20 11.56 -12.62
N GLY A 45 -17.28 10.61 -12.37
CA GLY A 45 -15.95 10.85 -11.80
C GLY A 45 -15.89 10.87 -10.28
N ARG A 46 -17.02 10.79 -9.57
CA ARG A 46 -16.99 10.73 -8.09
C ARG A 46 -16.39 9.42 -7.61
N SER A 47 -15.39 9.50 -6.72
CA SER A 47 -14.69 8.35 -6.13
C SER A 47 -14.80 8.28 -4.59
N GLN A 48 -15.30 9.30 -3.96
CA GLN A 48 -15.41 9.39 -2.50
C GLN A 48 -16.85 9.06 -2.06
N TRP A 49 -17.10 8.05 -1.21
CA TRP A 49 -16.11 7.10 -0.69
C TRP A 49 -16.50 5.69 -1.14
N ILE A 50 -15.63 5.01 -1.87
CA ILE A 50 -15.85 3.62 -2.31
C ILE A 50 -15.56 2.65 -1.18
N THR A 51 -14.59 2.97 -0.31
CA THR A 51 -14.19 2.14 0.82
C THR A 51 -14.61 2.75 2.14
N GLY A 52 -14.90 1.89 3.13
CA GLY A 52 -15.31 2.32 4.47
C GLY A 52 -14.21 3.02 5.27
N ALA A 53 -14.59 3.69 6.36
CA ALA A 53 -13.67 4.45 7.21
C ALA A 53 -12.55 3.57 7.81
N ALA A 54 -12.88 2.35 8.25
CA ALA A 54 -11.89 1.42 8.79
C ALA A 54 -10.82 1.05 7.76
N ALA A 55 -11.22 0.76 6.52
CA ALA A 55 -10.27 0.47 5.44
C ALA A 55 -9.38 1.67 5.10
N ARG A 56 -9.93 2.89 5.15
CA ARG A 56 -9.13 4.11 4.95
C ARG A 56 -8.14 4.34 6.08
N ALA A 57 -8.53 4.06 7.33
CA ALA A 57 -7.61 4.14 8.47
C ALA A 57 -6.45 3.14 8.35
N ASP A 58 -6.73 1.90 7.94
CA ASP A 58 -5.70 0.89 7.68
C ASP A 58 -4.72 1.35 6.59
N VAL A 59 -5.23 1.96 5.52
CA VAL A 59 -4.37 2.53 4.46
C VAL A 59 -3.38 3.56 5.01
N GLN A 60 -3.78 4.41 5.97
CA GLN A 60 -2.85 5.38 6.57
C GLN A 60 -1.71 4.69 7.33
N LEU A 61 -1.97 3.55 7.99
CA LEU A 61 -0.91 2.76 8.63
C LEU A 61 0.09 2.21 7.59
N TRP A 62 -0.40 1.75 6.44
CA TRP A 62 0.47 1.29 5.36
C TRP A 62 1.28 2.42 4.73
N ARG A 63 0.68 3.61 4.59
CA ARG A 63 1.39 4.82 4.13
C ARG A 63 2.52 5.18 5.10
N ALA A 64 2.24 5.23 6.40
CA ALA A 64 3.23 5.55 7.43
C ALA A 64 4.41 4.56 7.47
N ARG A 65 4.18 3.30 7.07
CA ARG A 65 5.22 2.26 7.00
C ARG A 65 6.01 2.26 5.70
N SER A 66 5.65 3.10 4.74
CA SER A 66 6.28 3.15 3.42
C SER A 66 7.34 4.25 3.36
N SER A 67 8.48 3.96 2.78
CA SER A 67 9.56 4.95 2.57
C SER A 67 9.22 5.98 1.49
N ALA A 68 8.37 5.59 0.53
CA ALA A 68 7.90 6.46 -0.53
C ALA A 68 6.49 6.05 -0.97
N ILE A 69 5.72 7.02 -1.44
CA ILE A 69 4.37 6.81 -1.97
C ILE A 69 4.38 7.34 -3.40
N LEU A 70 4.00 6.47 -4.35
CA LEU A 70 3.84 6.85 -5.74
C LEU A 70 2.35 6.98 -6.05
N THR A 71 1.95 8.09 -6.60
CA THR A 71 0.57 8.34 -7.03
C THR A 71 0.52 9.10 -8.34
N GLY A 72 -0.64 9.08 -9.02
CA GLY A 72 -0.85 9.81 -10.25
C GLY A 72 -1.11 11.31 -10.01
N ILE A 73 -0.71 12.16 -10.95
CA ILE A 73 -0.94 13.61 -10.88
C ILE A 73 -2.42 13.98 -10.80
N GLY A 74 -3.30 13.16 -11.40
CA GLY A 74 -4.75 13.35 -11.29
C GLY A 74 -5.24 13.21 -9.84
N THR A 75 -4.75 12.20 -9.12
CA THR A 75 -5.06 12.00 -7.69
C THR A 75 -4.56 13.17 -6.84
N VAL A 76 -3.34 13.65 -7.10
CA VAL A 76 -2.78 14.81 -6.37
C VAL A 76 -3.67 16.03 -6.55
N ARG A 77 -4.13 16.31 -7.78
CA ARG A 77 -4.98 17.47 -8.07
C ARG A 77 -6.40 17.38 -7.52
N ALA A 78 -6.93 16.15 -7.42
CA ALA A 78 -8.31 15.93 -6.98
C ALA A 78 -8.44 15.77 -5.47
N ASP A 79 -7.48 15.11 -4.84
CA ASP A 79 -7.60 14.65 -3.44
C ASP A 79 -6.68 15.39 -2.47
N ASP A 80 -5.63 16.06 -2.97
CA ASP A 80 -4.56 16.67 -2.14
C ASP A 80 -4.11 15.72 -1.02
N PRO A 81 -3.64 14.52 -1.36
CA PRO A 81 -3.49 13.40 -0.44
C PRO A 81 -2.24 13.51 0.48
#